data_227943ad93657b1e5e62a098a34c993f
#
_entry.id   227943ad93657b1e5e62a098a34c993f
#
_cell.length_a   1.000
_cell.length_b   1.000
_cell.length_c   1.000
_cell.angle_alpha   90.00
_cell.angle_beta   90.00
_cell.angle_gamma   90.00
#
_symmetry.space_group_name_H-M   'P 1'
#
loop_
_entity.id
_entity.type
_entity.pdbx_description
1 polymer ?
#
loop_
_entity_poly.entity_id
_entity_poly.type
_entity_poly.pdbx_seq_one_letter_code
_entity_poly.pdbx_strand_id
1 'polypeptide(L)'
;VDGGGTKTACIIGDGCGNVLAVCYGESSNIKSRPWDEVKQVLWTLIERALELSGSDESQLAGVYLGLAGADRPEDKEQFVAFLKGQFKRDVPVTVQNDAITALAAGTWGEAGIVLISGTGSIAYGYLPETDTYVRVGGWGYLLGDEGSGFAIGQKALTAVMKQHDGRGQRTALTELVLSGWSLPDPNRIITYVYSQPNVRTAMADISKLAVSAAKAGDEVSLAIVAEAVEQLTELVMTVKLRLSELQPQEDLSGLPVVLSGGLFSDDWFMKQLKENKSIQQSGLALSRLSIPPAAGCYILGLKQEGIEITDIVKQRIAAWETRREP
;
A
#
# COMPACT_ATOMS: atom_id res chain seq x y z
N VAL A 1 7.69 12.51 0.08
CA VAL A 1 8.41 11.24 -0.06
C VAL A 1 7.47 10.10 0.30
N ASP A 2 7.37 9.08 -0.56
CA ASP A 2 6.59 7.87 -0.34
C ASP A 2 7.55 6.68 -0.18
N GLY A 3 7.63 6.13 1.01
CA GLY A 3 8.55 5.05 1.38
C GLY A 3 7.84 3.74 1.65
N GLY A 4 7.79 2.89 0.62
CA GLY A 4 7.20 1.56 0.71
C GLY A 4 8.16 0.45 1.12
N GLY A 5 7.64 -0.78 1.20
CA GLY A 5 8.42 -1.98 1.56
C GLY A 5 9.45 -2.43 0.52
N THR A 6 9.38 -1.94 -0.71
CA THR A 6 10.27 -2.36 -1.82
C THR A 6 11.04 -1.21 -2.45
N LYS A 7 10.48 -0.02 -2.48
CA LYS A 7 11.08 1.19 -3.08
C LYS A 7 10.60 2.44 -2.35
N THR A 8 11.36 3.53 -2.53
CA THR A 8 11.00 4.88 -2.07
C THR A 8 10.92 5.80 -3.27
N ALA A 9 9.92 6.67 -3.32
CA ALA A 9 9.76 7.71 -4.34
C ALA A 9 9.82 9.09 -3.67
N CYS A 10 10.58 10.03 -4.24
CA CYS A 10 10.61 11.41 -3.81
C CYS A 10 10.10 12.30 -4.94
N ILE A 11 9.14 13.18 -4.62
CA ILE A 11 8.57 14.18 -5.52
C ILE A 11 8.88 15.56 -4.97
N ILE A 12 9.29 16.49 -5.84
CA ILE A 12 9.26 17.92 -5.59
C ILE A 12 8.25 18.55 -6.55
N GLY A 13 7.41 19.42 -6.02
CA GLY A 13 6.45 20.19 -6.78
C GLY A 13 6.29 21.60 -6.22
N ASP A 14 5.65 22.48 -6.99
CA ASP A 14 5.37 23.87 -6.61
C ASP A 14 3.96 24.03 -6.01
N GLY A 15 3.65 25.22 -5.49
CA GLY A 15 2.32 25.54 -4.95
C GLY A 15 1.19 25.58 -5.98
N CYS A 16 1.50 25.38 -7.27
CA CYS A 16 0.50 25.36 -8.36
C CYS A 16 0.15 23.94 -8.83
N GLY A 17 0.70 22.89 -8.21
CA GLY A 17 0.46 21.50 -8.59
C GLY A 17 1.40 20.97 -9.68
N ASN A 18 2.40 21.74 -10.12
CA ASN A 18 3.37 21.24 -11.09
C ASN A 18 4.39 20.33 -10.38
N VAL A 19 4.60 19.13 -10.91
CA VAL A 19 5.69 18.25 -10.47
C VAL A 19 6.97 18.66 -11.18
N LEU A 20 7.97 19.11 -10.42
CA LEU A 20 9.24 19.64 -10.92
C LEU A 20 10.29 18.53 -11.05
N ALA A 21 10.32 17.60 -10.11
CA ALA A 21 11.23 16.45 -10.12
C ALA A 21 10.64 15.23 -9.44
N VAL A 22 11.08 14.07 -9.90
CA VAL A 22 10.80 12.77 -9.27
C VAL A 22 12.05 11.91 -9.32
N CYS A 23 12.35 11.26 -8.21
CA CYS A 23 13.42 10.26 -8.18
C CYS A 23 13.01 9.05 -7.34
N TYR A 24 13.71 7.95 -7.53
CA TYR A 24 13.41 6.67 -6.90
C TYR A 24 14.67 6.11 -6.24
N GLY A 25 14.48 5.40 -5.14
CA GLY A 25 15.50 4.69 -4.41
C GLY A 25 15.00 3.40 -3.80
N GLU A 26 15.85 2.77 -3.03
CA GLU A 26 15.55 1.54 -2.32
C GLU A 26 14.46 1.74 -1.25
N SER A 27 14.02 0.64 -0.63
CA SER A 27 13.06 0.68 0.49
C SER A 27 13.57 1.55 1.65
N SER A 28 12.68 2.34 2.22
CA SER A 28 12.90 3.09 3.48
C SER A 28 12.08 2.54 4.66
N ASN A 29 11.65 1.27 4.60
CA ASN A 29 10.88 0.65 5.67
C ASN A 29 11.79 0.21 6.83
N ILE A 30 11.67 0.91 7.97
CA ILE A 30 12.47 0.66 9.20
C ILE A 30 12.20 -0.70 9.87
N LYS A 31 11.13 -1.40 9.49
CA LYS A 31 10.86 -2.75 10.02
C LYS A 31 11.61 -3.84 9.24
N SER A 32 12.20 -3.51 8.09
CA SER A 32 12.91 -4.46 7.23
C SER A 32 14.34 -4.04 6.88
N ARG A 33 14.77 -2.82 7.25
CA ARG A 33 16.12 -2.30 6.98
C ARG A 33 16.70 -1.61 8.21
N PRO A 34 18.04 -1.63 8.37
CA PRO A 34 18.74 -0.87 9.40
C PRO A 34 18.47 0.62 9.30
N TRP A 35 18.32 1.28 10.45
CA TRP A 35 17.99 2.70 10.52
C TRP A 35 18.98 3.61 9.74
N ASP A 36 20.28 3.30 9.81
CA ASP A 36 21.29 4.11 9.11
C ASP A 36 21.17 4.03 7.59
N GLU A 37 20.80 2.87 7.04
CA GLU A 37 20.52 2.73 5.62
C GLU A 37 19.28 3.51 5.21
N VAL A 38 18.23 3.45 6.01
CA VAL A 38 16.98 4.20 5.77
C VAL A 38 17.24 5.70 5.75
N LYS A 39 18.00 6.22 6.71
CA LYS A 39 18.44 7.63 6.73
C LYS A 39 19.16 8.04 5.45
N GLN A 40 20.11 7.22 5.03
CA GLN A 40 20.87 7.48 3.80
C GLN A 40 19.98 7.50 2.57
N VAL A 41 19.08 6.53 2.43
CA VAL A 41 18.13 6.48 1.29
C VAL A 41 17.27 7.75 1.26
N LEU A 42 16.67 8.13 2.39
CA LEU A 42 15.79 9.30 2.44
C LEU A 42 16.53 10.58 2.12
N TRP A 43 17.70 10.80 2.73
CA TRP A 43 18.45 12.03 2.52
C TRP A 43 18.97 12.14 1.09
N THR A 44 19.59 11.09 0.58
CA THR A 44 20.08 11.06 -0.82
C THR A 44 18.96 11.32 -1.83
N LEU A 45 17.74 10.79 -1.59
CA LEU A 45 16.61 11.05 -2.47
C LEU A 45 16.13 12.51 -2.41
N ILE A 46 16.12 13.13 -1.23
CA ILE A 46 15.75 14.54 -1.07
C ILE A 46 16.78 15.43 -1.78
N GLU A 47 18.08 15.22 -1.54
CA GLU A 47 19.14 15.98 -2.24
C GLU A 47 19.04 15.84 -3.75
N ARG A 48 18.87 14.61 -4.24
CA ARG A 48 18.74 14.34 -5.68
C ARG A 48 17.50 15.00 -6.28
N ALA A 49 16.38 15.01 -5.57
CA ALA A 49 15.16 15.64 -6.04
C ALA A 49 15.32 17.17 -6.11
N LEU A 50 15.99 17.80 -5.13
CA LEU A 50 16.34 19.21 -5.15
C LEU A 50 17.23 19.54 -6.35
N GLU A 51 18.29 18.77 -6.58
CA GLU A 51 19.17 18.93 -7.72
C GLU A 51 18.42 18.83 -9.07
N LEU A 52 17.59 17.77 -9.24
CA LEU A 52 16.83 17.54 -10.47
C LEU A 52 15.79 18.64 -10.74
N SER A 53 15.22 19.24 -9.69
CA SER A 53 14.26 20.34 -9.82
C SER A 53 14.93 21.71 -10.06
N GLY A 54 16.25 21.81 -9.91
CA GLY A 54 16.98 23.06 -9.91
C GLY A 54 16.65 23.95 -8.71
N SER A 55 16.13 23.36 -7.63
CA SER A 55 15.75 24.04 -6.40
C SER A 55 16.79 23.80 -5.31
N ASP A 56 16.79 24.64 -4.29
CA ASP A 56 17.59 24.47 -3.08
C ASP A 56 16.70 24.42 -1.82
N GLU A 57 17.31 24.08 -0.69
CA GLU A 57 16.56 23.93 0.56
C GLU A 57 15.89 25.22 1.05
N SER A 58 16.35 26.42 0.60
CA SER A 58 15.76 27.70 0.98
C SER A 58 14.35 27.90 0.39
N GLN A 59 14.05 27.19 -0.69
CA GLN A 59 12.79 27.24 -1.42
C GLN A 59 11.76 26.19 -0.93
N LEU A 60 12.19 25.22 -0.07
CA LEU A 60 11.29 24.23 0.47
C LEU A 60 10.29 24.84 1.46
N ALA A 61 9.00 24.80 1.20
CA ALA A 61 7.96 25.14 2.17
C ALA A 61 7.85 24.06 3.27
N GLY A 62 7.93 22.79 2.90
CA GLY A 62 7.90 21.66 3.84
C GLY A 62 8.26 20.35 3.18
N VAL A 63 8.40 19.30 4.00
CA VAL A 63 8.64 17.93 3.58
C VAL A 63 7.58 17.02 4.20
N TYR A 64 6.83 16.32 3.36
CA TYR A 64 5.83 15.36 3.77
C TYR A 64 6.27 13.94 3.41
N LEU A 65 6.26 13.04 4.40
CA LEU A 65 6.67 11.65 4.24
C LEU A 65 5.50 10.72 4.56
N GLY A 66 5.23 9.77 3.67
CA GLY A 66 4.40 8.59 3.90
C GLY A 66 5.30 7.37 3.97
N LEU A 67 5.48 6.78 5.13
CA LEU A 67 6.48 5.72 5.33
C LEU A 67 5.84 4.45 5.87
N ALA A 68 6.08 3.34 5.15
CA ALA A 68 5.73 2.01 5.62
C ALA A 68 6.46 1.70 6.94
N GLY A 69 5.69 1.26 7.94
CA GLY A 69 6.23 0.93 9.26
C GLY A 69 6.41 2.11 10.23
N ALA A 70 6.10 3.34 9.81
CA ALA A 70 6.16 4.53 10.66
C ALA A 70 4.79 4.85 11.30
N ASP A 71 4.19 3.87 11.96
CA ASP A 71 2.88 4.04 12.61
C ASP A 71 2.94 4.61 14.02
N ARG A 72 4.02 4.31 14.74
CA ARG A 72 4.17 4.70 16.14
C ARG A 72 4.66 6.14 16.26
N PRO A 73 4.21 6.89 17.29
CA PRO A 73 4.70 8.25 17.53
C PRO A 73 6.23 8.33 17.59
N GLU A 74 6.86 7.36 18.26
CA GLU A 74 8.32 7.32 18.42
C GLU A 74 9.05 7.15 17.08
N ASP A 75 8.50 6.30 16.19
CA ASP A 75 9.06 6.13 14.84
C ASP A 75 8.96 7.45 14.06
N LYS A 76 7.81 8.15 14.13
CA LYS A 76 7.60 9.46 13.45
C LYS A 76 8.54 10.54 13.97
N GLU A 77 8.64 10.67 15.29
CA GLU A 77 9.52 11.64 15.94
C GLU A 77 10.99 11.44 15.53
N GLN A 78 11.43 10.18 15.43
CA GLN A 78 12.78 9.83 15.01
C GLN A 78 13.08 10.31 13.57
N PHE A 79 12.16 10.13 12.64
CA PHE A 79 12.30 10.64 11.26
C PHE A 79 12.29 12.17 11.22
N VAL A 80 11.38 12.82 11.96
CA VAL A 80 11.31 14.28 12.04
C VAL A 80 12.61 14.85 12.58
N ALA A 81 13.12 14.31 13.71
CA ALA A 81 14.36 14.77 14.30
C ALA A 81 15.57 14.60 13.37
N PHE A 82 15.64 13.44 12.68
CA PHE A 82 16.68 13.18 11.71
C PHE A 82 16.67 14.22 10.58
N LEU A 83 15.52 14.42 9.90
CA LEU A 83 15.45 15.31 8.75
C LEU A 83 15.65 16.77 9.13
N LYS A 84 15.08 17.23 10.23
CA LYS A 84 15.33 18.59 10.74
C LYS A 84 16.81 18.84 11.02
N GLY A 85 17.55 17.82 11.44
CA GLY A 85 18.99 17.91 11.67
C GLY A 85 19.84 17.96 10.39
N GLN A 86 19.27 17.61 9.21
CA GLN A 86 19.98 17.67 7.93
C GLN A 86 19.85 19.06 7.27
N PHE A 87 18.70 19.72 7.42
CA PHE A 87 18.48 21.03 6.83
C PHE A 87 19.22 22.15 7.59
N LYS A 88 19.77 23.12 6.86
CA LYS A 88 20.45 24.30 7.43
C LYS A 88 19.48 25.33 8.01
N ARG A 89 18.19 25.17 7.73
CA ARG A 89 17.10 26.02 8.24
C ARG A 89 15.99 25.15 8.83
N ASP A 90 15.06 25.76 9.56
CA ASP A 90 13.87 25.05 10.03
C ASP A 90 12.91 24.84 8.85
N VAL A 91 12.88 23.61 8.34
CA VAL A 91 11.94 23.14 7.34
C VAL A 91 10.88 22.31 8.05
N PRO A 92 9.58 22.62 7.89
CA PRO A 92 8.52 21.79 8.42
C PRO A 92 8.61 20.35 7.87
N VAL A 93 8.60 19.36 8.78
CA VAL A 93 8.65 17.94 8.41
C VAL A 93 7.46 17.22 9.03
N THR A 94 6.64 16.61 8.18
CA THR A 94 5.50 15.79 8.60
C THR A 94 5.72 14.34 8.17
N VAL A 95 5.49 13.41 9.10
CA VAL A 95 5.62 11.97 8.85
C VAL A 95 4.30 11.28 9.14
N GLN A 96 3.80 10.50 8.19
CA GLN A 96 2.60 9.68 8.31
C GLN A 96 2.86 8.26 7.81
N ASN A 97 1.91 7.37 8.05
CA ASN A 97 1.93 6.04 7.45
C ASN A 97 1.69 6.13 5.91
N ASP A 98 2.30 5.23 5.15
CA ASP A 98 2.17 5.14 3.68
C ASP A 98 0.73 4.89 3.21
N ALA A 99 -0.13 4.26 4.03
CA ALA A 99 -1.53 4.09 3.72
C ALA A 99 -2.28 5.43 3.66
N ILE A 100 -1.94 6.40 4.52
CA ILE A 100 -2.56 7.72 4.51
C ILE A 100 -2.23 8.47 3.21
N THR A 101 -1.01 8.34 2.72
CA THR A 101 -0.62 8.96 1.45
C THR A 101 -1.26 8.26 0.25
N ALA A 102 -1.43 6.94 0.29
CA ALA A 102 -2.19 6.21 -0.71
C ALA A 102 -3.68 6.64 -0.72
N LEU A 103 -4.28 6.84 0.47
CA LEU A 103 -5.64 7.38 0.58
C LEU A 103 -5.72 8.77 -0.04
N ALA A 104 -4.83 9.68 0.36
CA ALA A 104 -4.81 11.04 -0.16
C ALA A 104 -4.61 11.12 -1.68
N ALA A 105 -3.83 10.21 -2.26
CA ALA A 105 -3.69 10.09 -3.70
C ALA A 105 -5.02 9.69 -4.38
N GLY A 106 -5.81 8.81 -3.76
CA GLY A 106 -7.09 8.35 -4.31
C GLY A 106 -8.26 9.29 -4.05
N THR A 107 -8.22 10.07 -2.96
CA THR A 107 -9.29 10.99 -2.55
C THR A 107 -8.96 12.46 -2.73
N TRP A 108 -7.76 12.77 -3.22
CA TRP A 108 -7.23 14.15 -3.29
C TRP A 108 -7.14 14.82 -1.91
N GLY A 109 -6.89 14.00 -0.88
CA GLY A 109 -6.79 14.45 0.51
C GLY A 109 -8.14 14.69 1.18
N GLU A 110 -9.25 14.22 0.61
CA GLU A 110 -10.58 14.23 1.20
C GLU A 110 -10.85 12.95 2.01
N ALA A 111 -12.03 12.92 2.67
CA ALA A 111 -12.48 11.77 3.46
C ALA A 111 -12.51 10.47 2.65
N GLY A 112 -12.21 9.35 3.29
CA GLY A 112 -12.27 8.05 2.64
C GLY A 112 -11.66 6.92 3.45
N ILE A 113 -11.67 5.75 2.82
CA ILE A 113 -11.02 4.54 3.29
C ILE A 113 -9.99 4.12 2.25
N VAL A 114 -8.80 3.69 2.65
CA VAL A 114 -7.89 2.95 1.78
C VAL A 114 -7.82 1.51 2.25
N LEU A 115 -7.90 0.59 1.30
CA LEU A 115 -7.62 -0.83 1.50
C LEU A 115 -6.39 -1.19 0.67
N ILE A 116 -5.34 -1.59 1.35
CA ILE A 116 -4.12 -2.06 0.71
C ILE A 116 -4.09 -3.58 0.80
N SER A 117 -3.88 -4.25 -0.34
CA SER A 117 -3.57 -5.67 -0.40
C SER A 117 -2.47 -5.93 -1.42
N GLY A 118 -1.28 -6.13 -0.89
CA GLY A 118 -0.04 -6.47 -1.59
C GLY A 118 0.63 -7.66 -0.92
N THR A 119 1.91 -7.57 -0.57
CA THR A 119 2.59 -8.57 0.25
C THR A 119 1.95 -8.72 1.64
N GLY A 120 1.51 -7.61 2.24
CA GLY A 120 0.66 -7.56 3.44
C GLY A 120 -0.69 -6.91 3.13
N SER A 121 -1.55 -6.76 4.15
CA SER A 121 -2.84 -6.08 4.02
C SER A 121 -3.12 -5.16 5.19
N ILE A 122 -3.84 -4.07 4.93
CA ILE A 122 -4.23 -3.08 5.93
C ILE A 122 -5.37 -2.22 5.39
N ALA A 123 -6.23 -1.73 6.26
CA ALA A 123 -7.20 -0.70 5.94
C ALA A 123 -7.03 0.52 6.87
N TYR A 124 -7.12 1.71 6.28
CA TYR A 124 -7.17 2.97 7.00
C TYR A 124 -8.38 3.78 6.57
N GLY A 125 -9.02 4.45 7.53
CA GLY A 125 -10.02 5.48 7.29
C GLY A 125 -9.55 6.82 7.78
N TYR A 126 -9.96 7.89 7.10
CA TYR A 126 -9.65 9.27 7.45
C TYR A 126 -10.83 10.19 7.19
N LEU A 127 -11.12 11.04 8.17
CA LEU A 127 -12.09 12.14 8.11
C LEU A 127 -11.35 13.46 8.40
N PRO A 128 -11.05 14.28 7.39
CA PRO A 128 -10.23 15.48 7.54
C PRO A 128 -10.87 16.57 8.42
N GLU A 129 -12.21 16.70 8.40
CA GLU A 129 -12.94 17.74 9.17
C GLU A 129 -12.70 17.61 10.67
N THR A 130 -12.52 16.38 11.16
CA THR A 130 -12.32 16.06 12.58
C THR A 130 -10.94 15.52 12.89
N ASP A 131 -10.06 15.47 11.88
CA ASP A 131 -8.72 14.84 11.94
C ASP A 131 -8.77 13.43 12.55
N THR A 132 -9.81 12.67 12.21
CA THR A 132 -10.06 11.34 12.77
C THR A 132 -9.46 10.26 11.87
N TYR A 133 -8.60 9.43 12.46
CA TYR A 133 -7.96 8.30 11.81
C TYR A 133 -8.41 6.99 12.44
N VAL A 134 -8.68 5.98 11.60
CA VAL A 134 -8.94 4.61 12.03
C VAL A 134 -8.04 3.67 11.25
N ARG A 135 -7.35 2.78 11.96
CA ARG A 135 -6.57 1.68 11.38
C ARG A 135 -7.18 0.34 11.78
N VAL A 136 -7.27 -0.57 10.80
CA VAL A 136 -7.68 -1.97 11.00
C VAL A 136 -6.73 -2.89 10.23
N GLY A 137 -6.27 -3.95 10.88
CA GLY A 137 -5.31 -4.89 10.31
C GLY A 137 -3.87 -4.34 10.22
N GLY A 138 -3.06 -4.94 9.36
CA GLY A 138 -1.67 -4.53 9.15
C GLY A 138 -0.74 -4.84 10.32
N TRP A 139 -1.02 -5.92 11.06
CA TRP A 139 -0.20 -6.35 12.21
C TRP A 139 1.01 -7.18 11.81
N GLY A 140 1.23 -7.35 10.50
CA GLY A 140 2.30 -8.16 9.93
C GLY A 140 1.89 -9.62 9.76
N TYR A 141 2.62 -10.33 8.91
CA TYR A 141 2.27 -11.67 8.41
C TYR A 141 2.16 -12.77 9.49
N LEU A 142 2.67 -12.54 10.69
CA LEU A 142 2.55 -13.48 11.83
C LEU A 142 1.28 -13.27 12.67
N LEU A 143 0.76 -12.05 12.72
CA LEU A 143 -0.33 -11.67 13.62
C LEU A 143 -1.56 -11.14 12.88
N GLY A 144 -1.48 -11.02 11.55
CA GLY A 144 -2.50 -10.42 10.70
C GLY A 144 -2.15 -10.57 9.22
N ASP A 145 -2.32 -9.48 8.46
CA ASP A 145 -2.17 -9.45 7.00
C ASP A 145 -3.17 -10.38 6.28
N GLU A 146 -4.36 -10.58 6.86
CA GLU A 146 -5.44 -11.39 6.29
C GLU A 146 -5.87 -10.86 4.92
N GLY A 147 -6.09 -11.74 3.96
CA GLY A 147 -6.43 -11.37 2.58
C GLY A 147 -5.27 -10.78 1.77
N SER A 148 -4.04 -10.79 2.30
CA SER A 148 -2.83 -10.37 1.58
C SER A 148 -2.33 -11.43 0.61
N GLY A 149 -1.41 -11.04 -0.29
CA GLY A 149 -0.68 -11.97 -1.15
C GLY A 149 0.08 -13.02 -0.36
N PHE A 150 0.69 -12.65 0.79
CA PHE A 150 1.34 -13.62 1.67
C PHE A 150 0.34 -14.65 2.20
N ALA A 151 -0.80 -14.22 2.73
CA ALA A 151 -1.82 -15.11 3.30
C ALA A 151 -2.39 -16.04 2.23
N ILE A 152 -2.70 -15.52 1.04
CA ILE A 152 -3.16 -16.32 -0.11
C ILE A 152 -2.08 -17.33 -0.52
N GLY A 153 -0.83 -16.90 -0.66
CA GLY A 153 0.28 -17.77 -1.07
C GLY A 153 0.57 -18.86 -0.05
N GLN A 154 0.50 -18.54 1.25
CA GLN A 154 0.65 -19.52 2.33
C GLN A 154 -0.43 -20.61 2.27
N LYS A 155 -1.70 -20.22 2.07
CA LYS A 155 -2.82 -21.16 1.92
C LYS A 155 -2.67 -22.01 0.68
N ALA A 156 -2.23 -21.40 -0.45
CA ALA A 156 -1.99 -22.11 -1.69
C ALA A 156 -0.89 -23.17 -1.55
N LEU A 157 0.27 -22.82 -0.98
CA LEU A 157 1.35 -23.79 -0.72
C LEU A 157 0.91 -24.87 0.29
N THR A 158 0.16 -24.49 1.31
CA THR A 158 -0.41 -25.45 2.25
C THR A 158 -1.34 -26.44 1.56
N ALA A 159 -2.16 -25.99 0.60
CA ALA A 159 -3.05 -26.86 -0.19
C ALA A 159 -2.25 -27.82 -1.07
N VAL A 160 -1.18 -27.36 -1.71
CA VAL A 160 -0.25 -28.20 -2.49
C VAL A 160 0.35 -29.30 -1.62
N MET A 161 0.85 -28.97 -0.42
CA MET A 161 1.43 -29.95 0.49
C MET A 161 0.39 -30.94 1.02
N LYS A 162 -0.83 -30.47 1.33
CA LYS A 162 -1.94 -31.36 1.74
C LYS A 162 -2.34 -32.34 0.63
N GLN A 163 -2.37 -31.89 -0.63
CA GLN A 163 -2.62 -32.78 -1.76
C GLN A 163 -1.49 -33.81 -1.88
N HIS A 164 -0.23 -33.41 -1.79
CA HIS A 164 0.92 -34.31 -1.83
C HIS A 164 0.87 -35.38 -0.75
N ASP A 165 0.47 -35.02 0.48
CA ASP A 165 0.29 -35.93 1.61
C ASP A 165 -0.93 -36.87 1.47
N GLY A 166 -1.79 -36.68 0.48
CA GLY A 166 -3.05 -37.45 0.32
C GLY A 166 -4.17 -37.02 1.28
N ARG A 167 -4.04 -35.91 2.00
CA ARG A 167 -5.04 -35.37 2.97
C ARG A 167 -5.74 -34.08 2.49
N GLY A 168 -5.50 -33.69 1.26
CA GLY A 168 -6.11 -32.50 0.62
C GLY A 168 -6.75 -32.83 -0.72
N GLN A 169 -7.59 -31.92 -1.18
CA GLN A 169 -8.20 -32.01 -2.51
C GLN A 169 -7.14 -31.82 -3.59
N ARG A 170 -7.40 -32.42 -4.77
CA ARG A 170 -6.60 -32.16 -5.97
C ARG A 170 -6.75 -30.71 -6.40
N THR A 171 -5.64 -30.06 -6.77
CA THR A 171 -5.62 -28.67 -7.20
C THR A 171 -4.60 -28.45 -8.33
N ALA A 172 -4.92 -27.56 -9.26
CA ALA A 172 -4.02 -27.12 -10.31
C ALA A 172 -2.79 -26.35 -9.76
N LEU A 173 -2.85 -25.85 -8.51
CA LEU A 173 -1.75 -25.15 -7.86
C LEU A 173 -0.46 -25.97 -7.83
N THR A 174 -0.56 -27.30 -7.68
CA THR A 174 0.63 -28.18 -7.65
C THR A 174 1.48 -27.99 -8.89
N GLU A 175 0.87 -28.14 -10.06
CA GLU A 175 1.58 -28.00 -11.35
C GLU A 175 2.04 -26.56 -11.59
N LEU A 176 1.23 -25.57 -11.25
CA LEU A 176 1.57 -24.16 -11.40
C LEU A 176 2.76 -23.73 -10.53
N VAL A 177 2.80 -24.17 -9.28
CA VAL A 177 3.91 -23.88 -8.36
C VAL A 177 5.19 -24.58 -8.80
N LEU A 178 5.12 -25.87 -9.13
CA LEU A 178 6.28 -26.64 -9.57
C LEU A 178 6.87 -26.04 -10.87
N SER A 179 6.02 -25.72 -11.84
CA SER A 179 6.45 -25.08 -13.08
C SER A 179 7.03 -23.67 -12.83
N GLY A 180 6.34 -22.84 -12.03
CA GLY A 180 6.75 -21.47 -11.74
C GLY A 180 8.09 -21.38 -11.00
N TRP A 181 8.39 -22.36 -10.17
CA TRP A 181 9.66 -22.44 -9.44
C TRP A 181 10.67 -23.41 -10.04
N SER A 182 10.35 -24.04 -11.19
CA SER A 182 11.20 -25.04 -11.86
C SER A 182 11.59 -26.20 -10.92
N LEU A 183 10.63 -26.67 -10.11
CA LEU A 183 10.85 -27.77 -9.16
C LEU A 183 10.38 -29.10 -9.75
N PRO A 184 11.14 -30.19 -9.53
CA PRO A 184 10.80 -31.50 -10.08
C PRO A 184 9.64 -32.22 -9.38
N ASP A 185 9.43 -31.92 -8.07
CA ASP A 185 8.43 -32.54 -7.23
C ASP A 185 8.08 -31.68 -6.00
N PRO A 186 6.94 -31.92 -5.31
CA PRO A 186 6.51 -31.11 -4.17
C PRO A 186 7.45 -31.16 -2.96
N ASN A 187 8.26 -32.22 -2.78
CA ASN A 187 9.19 -32.28 -1.64
C ASN A 187 10.26 -31.19 -1.68
N ARG A 188 10.51 -30.64 -2.88
CA ARG A 188 11.50 -29.54 -3.05
C ARG A 188 10.95 -28.17 -2.65
N ILE A 189 9.64 -28.03 -2.50
CA ILE A 189 9.01 -26.78 -2.11
C ILE A 189 9.55 -26.28 -0.76
N ILE A 190 9.68 -27.16 0.21
CA ILE A 190 10.18 -26.79 1.55
C ILE A 190 11.58 -26.19 1.46
N THR A 191 12.50 -26.88 0.79
CA THR A 191 13.88 -26.40 0.63
C THR A 191 13.91 -25.07 -0.12
N TYR A 192 13.11 -24.94 -1.20
CA TYR A 192 13.04 -23.72 -2.00
C TYR A 192 12.55 -22.54 -1.14
N VAL A 193 11.46 -22.67 -0.42
CA VAL A 193 10.88 -21.60 0.41
C VAL A 193 11.89 -21.15 1.47
N TYR A 194 12.51 -22.09 2.21
CA TYR A 194 13.43 -21.72 3.28
C TYR A 194 14.80 -21.22 2.79
N SER A 195 15.13 -21.41 1.51
CA SER A 195 16.34 -20.84 0.90
C SER A 195 16.18 -19.43 0.37
N GLN A 196 14.94 -18.91 0.32
CA GLN A 196 14.70 -17.56 -0.20
C GLN A 196 15.25 -16.48 0.73
N PRO A 197 15.93 -15.45 0.22
CA PRO A 197 16.42 -14.33 1.02
C PRO A 197 15.25 -13.53 1.63
N ASN A 198 14.09 -13.51 0.96
CA ASN A 198 12.85 -12.92 1.46
C ASN A 198 11.69 -13.90 1.26
N VAL A 199 11.52 -14.80 2.24
CA VAL A 199 10.44 -15.80 2.27
C VAL A 199 9.05 -15.15 2.11
N ARG A 200 8.83 -13.99 2.75
CA ARG A 200 7.54 -13.29 2.72
C ARG A 200 7.17 -12.89 1.28
N THR A 201 8.10 -12.33 0.54
CA THR A 201 7.87 -11.94 -0.86
C THR A 201 7.67 -13.16 -1.75
N ALA A 202 8.52 -14.20 -1.61
CA ALA A 202 8.40 -15.42 -2.40
C ALA A 202 7.03 -16.10 -2.21
N MET A 203 6.52 -16.12 -0.98
CA MET A 203 5.18 -16.64 -0.70
C MET A 203 4.08 -15.74 -1.27
N ALA A 204 4.22 -14.42 -1.16
CA ALA A 204 3.25 -13.49 -1.69
C ALA A 204 3.11 -13.59 -3.21
N ASP A 205 4.18 -13.88 -3.93
CA ASP A 205 4.15 -14.06 -5.40
C ASP A 205 3.28 -15.26 -5.83
N ILE A 206 3.13 -16.28 -4.98
CA ILE A 206 2.24 -17.43 -5.24
C ILE A 206 0.77 -17.00 -5.32
N SER A 207 0.40 -15.88 -4.72
CA SER A 207 -0.98 -15.37 -4.82
C SER A 207 -1.42 -15.15 -6.27
N LYS A 208 -0.50 -14.78 -7.16
CA LYS A 208 -0.78 -14.60 -8.59
C LYS A 208 -1.18 -15.93 -9.24
N LEU A 209 -0.52 -17.02 -8.86
CA LEU A 209 -0.85 -18.35 -9.32
C LEU A 209 -2.20 -18.82 -8.76
N ALA A 210 -2.48 -18.53 -7.50
CA ALA A 210 -3.76 -18.84 -6.87
C ALA A 210 -4.92 -18.11 -7.54
N VAL A 211 -4.77 -16.80 -7.83
CA VAL A 211 -5.77 -16.03 -8.56
C VAL A 211 -5.95 -16.57 -9.98
N SER A 212 -4.86 -16.92 -10.68
CA SER A 212 -4.93 -17.50 -12.01
C SER A 212 -5.65 -18.85 -12.02
N ALA A 213 -5.33 -19.74 -11.07
CA ALA A 213 -6.00 -21.04 -10.94
C ALA A 213 -7.49 -20.88 -10.61
N ALA A 214 -7.84 -19.95 -9.72
CA ALA A 214 -9.24 -19.64 -9.40
C ALA A 214 -10.02 -19.18 -10.64
N LYS A 215 -9.44 -18.31 -11.46
CA LYS A 215 -10.02 -17.89 -12.75
C LYS A 215 -10.26 -19.06 -13.70
N ALA A 216 -9.39 -20.07 -13.65
CA ALA A 216 -9.50 -21.29 -14.46
C ALA A 216 -10.50 -22.32 -13.86
N GLY A 217 -11.11 -22.03 -12.72
CA GLY A 217 -12.12 -22.86 -12.10
C GLY A 217 -11.59 -23.90 -11.11
N ASP A 218 -10.33 -23.78 -10.64
CA ASP A 218 -9.80 -24.64 -9.59
C ASP A 218 -10.51 -24.37 -8.25
N GLU A 219 -11.24 -25.36 -7.75
CA GLU A 219 -12.12 -25.23 -6.56
C GLU A 219 -11.36 -24.82 -5.31
N VAL A 220 -10.14 -25.36 -5.12
CA VAL A 220 -9.29 -25.03 -3.98
C VAL A 220 -8.87 -23.57 -4.02
N SER A 221 -8.45 -23.10 -5.19
CA SER A 221 -8.05 -21.71 -5.39
C SER A 221 -9.23 -20.75 -5.28
N LEU A 222 -10.41 -21.14 -5.77
CA LEU A 222 -11.65 -20.36 -5.58
C LEU A 222 -11.97 -20.17 -4.11
N ALA A 223 -11.87 -21.24 -3.29
CA ALA A 223 -12.09 -21.16 -1.85
C ALA A 223 -11.07 -20.24 -1.15
N ILE A 224 -9.78 -20.33 -1.54
CA ILE A 224 -8.71 -19.47 -0.98
C ILE A 224 -8.97 -17.99 -1.31
N VAL A 225 -9.35 -17.70 -2.56
CA VAL A 225 -9.63 -16.33 -2.99
C VAL A 225 -10.90 -15.78 -2.33
N ALA A 226 -11.96 -16.60 -2.24
CA ALA A 226 -13.21 -16.21 -1.56
C ALA A 226 -12.96 -15.85 -0.09
N GLU A 227 -12.18 -16.65 0.62
CA GLU A 227 -11.80 -16.34 2.01
C GLU A 227 -10.99 -15.04 2.11
N ALA A 228 -10.04 -14.79 1.19
CA ALA A 228 -9.27 -13.56 1.17
C ALA A 228 -10.17 -12.34 0.93
N VAL A 229 -11.15 -12.45 0.05
CA VAL A 229 -12.15 -11.39 -0.22
C VAL A 229 -12.99 -11.09 1.02
N GLU A 230 -13.45 -12.12 1.75
CA GLU A 230 -14.19 -11.92 3.01
C GLU A 230 -13.33 -11.21 4.06
N GLN A 231 -12.08 -11.60 4.22
CA GLN A 231 -11.14 -10.99 5.16
C GLN A 231 -10.88 -9.51 4.82
N LEU A 232 -10.67 -9.19 3.54
CA LEU A 232 -10.50 -7.79 3.09
C LEU A 232 -11.79 -6.97 3.27
N THR A 233 -12.95 -7.59 3.04
CA THR A 233 -14.25 -6.96 3.31
C THR A 233 -14.40 -6.63 4.79
N GLU A 234 -14.06 -7.56 5.67
CA GLU A 234 -14.08 -7.35 7.12
C GLU A 234 -13.25 -6.14 7.53
N LEU A 235 -12.03 -5.99 6.99
CA LEU A 235 -11.18 -4.83 7.28
C LEU A 235 -11.89 -3.51 6.92
N VAL A 236 -12.46 -3.41 5.71
CA VAL A 236 -13.15 -2.19 5.24
C VAL A 236 -14.38 -1.90 6.09
N MET A 237 -15.21 -2.92 6.35
CA MET A 237 -16.44 -2.75 7.12
C MET A 237 -16.15 -2.37 8.57
N THR A 238 -15.08 -2.91 9.16
CA THR A 238 -14.62 -2.53 10.51
C THR A 238 -14.12 -1.10 10.55
N VAL A 239 -13.38 -0.63 9.54
CA VAL A 239 -13.00 0.79 9.45
C VAL A 239 -14.24 1.67 9.41
N LYS A 240 -15.23 1.36 8.53
CA LYS A 240 -16.48 2.12 8.43
C LYS A 240 -17.21 2.18 9.76
N LEU A 241 -17.35 1.02 10.44
CA LEU A 241 -18.02 0.95 11.75
C LEU A 241 -17.32 1.85 12.78
N ARG A 242 -16.00 1.73 12.91
CA ARG A 242 -15.24 2.53 13.87
C ARG A 242 -15.25 4.03 13.58
N LEU A 243 -15.26 4.42 12.28
CA LEU A 243 -15.45 5.82 11.91
C LEU A 243 -16.84 6.33 12.35
N SER A 244 -17.90 5.55 12.14
CA SER A 244 -19.26 5.92 12.57
C SER A 244 -19.40 5.98 14.09
N GLU A 245 -18.68 5.14 14.84
CA GLU A 245 -18.65 5.20 16.31
C GLU A 245 -17.94 6.44 16.84
N LEU A 246 -16.83 6.83 16.21
CA LEU A 246 -16.04 8.00 16.59
C LEU A 246 -16.69 9.32 16.16
N GLN A 247 -17.40 9.31 15.03
CA GLN A 247 -18.07 10.47 14.43
C GLN A 247 -19.53 10.14 14.04
N PRO A 248 -20.43 9.99 15.03
CA PRO A 248 -21.82 9.58 14.78
C PRO A 248 -22.65 10.58 13.97
N GLN A 249 -22.18 11.83 13.84
CA GLN A 249 -22.85 12.86 13.06
C GLN A 249 -22.51 12.81 11.56
N GLU A 250 -21.42 12.12 11.18
CA GLU A 250 -20.96 12.07 9.82
C GLU A 250 -21.75 11.05 8.99
N ASP A 251 -22.21 11.48 7.82
CA ASP A 251 -22.80 10.56 6.84
C ASP A 251 -21.67 9.86 6.05
N LEU A 252 -21.45 8.60 6.37
CA LEU A 252 -20.47 7.75 5.69
C LEU A 252 -21.04 7.00 4.48
N SER A 253 -22.27 7.36 4.02
CA SER A 253 -22.83 6.83 2.77
C SER A 253 -22.04 7.38 1.58
N GLY A 254 -21.71 6.51 0.62
CA GLY A 254 -20.90 6.91 -0.55
C GLY A 254 -19.42 7.19 -0.27
N LEU A 255 -18.94 6.97 0.97
CA LEU A 255 -17.54 7.17 1.31
C LEU A 255 -16.63 6.40 0.34
N PRO A 256 -15.64 7.04 -0.32
CA PRO A 256 -14.76 6.38 -1.26
C PRO A 256 -13.85 5.36 -0.56
N VAL A 257 -13.70 4.19 -1.18
CA VAL A 257 -12.72 3.18 -0.80
C VAL A 257 -11.67 3.07 -1.89
N VAL A 258 -10.46 3.52 -1.58
CA VAL A 258 -9.31 3.47 -2.48
C VAL A 258 -8.64 2.10 -2.37
N LEU A 259 -8.60 1.35 -3.46
CA LEU A 259 -7.96 0.05 -3.54
C LEU A 259 -6.52 0.21 -4.03
N SER A 260 -5.54 -0.23 -3.23
CA SER A 260 -4.11 -0.16 -3.52
C SER A 260 -3.42 -1.50 -3.24
N GLY A 261 -2.29 -1.73 -3.88
CA GLY A 261 -1.52 -2.97 -3.75
C GLY A 261 -1.69 -3.93 -4.93
N GLY A 262 -0.76 -4.87 -5.03
CA GLY A 262 -0.58 -5.71 -6.21
C GLY A 262 -1.76 -6.63 -6.54
N LEU A 263 -2.53 -7.08 -5.55
CA LEU A 263 -3.71 -7.93 -5.81
C LEU A 263 -4.83 -7.17 -6.54
N PHE A 264 -4.98 -5.87 -6.28
CA PHE A 264 -5.98 -5.05 -6.97
C PHE A 264 -5.57 -4.64 -8.40
N SER A 265 -4.36 -4.98 -8.86
CA SER A 265 -3.99 -4.89 -10.27
C SER A 265 -4.74 -5.91 -11.13
N ASP A 266 -5.24 -6.99 -10.52
CA ASP A 266 -6.06 -8.00 -11.17
C ASP A 266 -7.54 -7.61 -11.14
N ASP A 267 -8.12 -7.38 -12.34
CA ASP A 267 -9.51 -6.93 -12.49
C ASP A 267 -10.52 -7.95 -11.97
N TRP A 268 -10.23 -9.26 -12.14
CA TRP A 268 -11.11 -10.30 -11.64
C TRP A 268 -11.12 -10.35 -10.11
N PHE A 269 -9.94 -10.26 -9.47
CA PHE A 269 -9.87 -10.22 -8.01
C PHE A 269 -10.59 -9.00 -7.44
N MET A 270 -10.37 -7.82 -8.05
CA MET A 270 -11.08 -6.59 -7.67
C MET A 270 -12.60 -6.73 -7.86
N LYS A 271 -13.04 -7.41 -8.93
CA LYS A 271 -14.46 -7.69 -9.17
C LYS A 271 -15.05 -8.57 -8.06
N GLN A 272 -14.34 -9.61 -7.59
CA GLN A 272 -14.81 -10.44 -6.47
C GLN A 272 -15.08 -9.61 -5.22
N LEU A 273 -14.20 -8.66 -4.89
CA LEU A 273 -14.41 -7.74 -3.76
C LEU A 273 -15.63 -6.83 -3.98
N LYS A 274 -15.78 -6.25 -5.17
CA LYS A 274 -16.93 -5.39 -5.50
C LYS A 274 -18.27 -6.13 -5.48
N GLU A 275 -18.28 -7.40 -5.81
CA GLU A 275 -19.47 -8.27 -5.82
C GLU A 275 -19.78 -8.89 -4.44
N ASN A 276 -18.91 -8.70 -3.44
CA ASN A 276 -19.19 -9.14 -2.07
C ASN A 276 -20.45 -8.43 -1.54
N LYS A 277 -21.37 -9.21 -0.96
CA LYS A 277 -22.68 -8.72 -0.51
C LYS A 277 -22.58 -7.60 0.51
N SER A 278 -21.67 -7.70 1.47
CA SER A 278 -21.48 -6.68 2.52
C SER A 278 -20.99 -5.36 1.91
N ILE A 279 -20.08 -5.44 0.95
CA ILE A 279 -19.61 -4.25 0.20
C ILE A 279 -20.77 -3.62 -0.59
N GLN A 280 -21.55 -4.42 -1.35
CA GLN A 280 -22.68 -3.90 -2.12
C GLN A 280 -23.75 -3.22 -1.25
N GLN A 281 -24.02 -3.77 -0.07
CA GLN A 281 -24.98 -3.23 0.88
C GLN A 281 -24.46 -2.04 1.67
N SER A 282 -23.15 -1.83 1.70
CA SER A 282 -22.51 -0.79 2.52
C SER A 282 -22.72 0.63 1.99
N GLY A 283 -23.05 0.80 0.70
CA GLY A 283 -23.09 2.10 0.02
C GLY A 283 -21.71 2.69 -0.27
N LEU A 284 -20.60 1.97 0.00
CA LEU A 284 -19.24 2.44 -0.23
C LEU A 284 -18.89 2.43 -1.73
N ALA A 285 -18.09 3.42 -2.18
CA ALA A 285 -17.67 3.56 -3.57
C ALA A 285 -16.24 3.06 -3.76
N LEU A 286 -16.06 1.83 -4.28
CA LEU A 286 -14.75 1.21 -4.48
C LEU A 286 -14.12 1.63 -5.81
N SER A 287 -12.93 2.21 -5.76
CA SER A 287 -12.13 2.58 -6.93
C SER A 287 -10.67 2.16 -6.75
N ARG A 288 -10.00 1.84 -7.86
CA ARG A 288 -8.55 1.59 -7.84
C ARG A 288 -7.81 2.92 -7.75
N LEU A 289 -6.70 2.94 -7.01
CA LEU A 289 -5.78 4.06 -7.00
C LEU A 289 -5.27 4.34 -8.43
N SER A 290 -5.49 5.58 -8.90
CA SER A 290 -5.20 5.98 -10.28
C SER A 290 -3.90 6.77 -10.44
N ILE A 291 -3.40 7.35 -9.34
CA ILE A 291 -2.11 8.07 -9.30
C ILE A 291 -1.22 7.47 -8.21
N PRO A 292 0.12 7.55 -8.34
CA PRO A 292 1.02 6.95 -7.35
C PRO A 292 0.83 7.49 -5.94
N PRO A 293 1.02 6.69 -4.86
CA PRO A 293 0.96 7.16 -3.48
C PRO A 293 1.87 8.36 -3.19
N ALA A 294 3.00 8.47 -3.88
CA ALA A 294 3.88 9.63 -3.78
C ALA A 294 3.19 10.95 -4.14
N ALA A 295 2.20 10.95 -5.06
CA ALA A 295 1.35 12.11 -5.31
C ALA A 295 0.51 12.48 -4.09
N GLY A 296 0.09 11.50 -3.28
CA GLY A 296 -0.61 11.75 -2.03
C GLY A 296 0.25 12.49 -1.01
N CYS A 297 1.55 12.18 -0.92
CA CYS A 297 2.47 12.97 -0.10
C CYS A 297 2.50 14.43 -0.55
N TYR A 298 2.52 14.67 -1.85
CA TYR A 298 2.53 16.01 -2.41
C TYR A 298 1.20 16.74 -2.17
N ILE A 299 0.06 16.06 -2.36
CA ILE A 299 -1.29 16.60 -2.09
C ILE A 299 -1.40 17.02 -0.61
N LEU A 300 -0.98 16.15 0.32
CA LEU A 300 -1.02 16.46 1.75
C LEU A 300 -0.06 17.59 2.13
N GLY A 301 1.11 17.66 1.50
CA GLY A 301 2.03 18.78 1.66
C GLY A 301 1.40 20.11 1.19
N LEU A 302 0.73 20.14 0.04
CA LEU A 302 0.00 21.32 -0.44
C LEU A 302 -1.11 21.75 0.53
N LYS A 303 -1.93 20.80 1.01
CA LYS A 303 -3.01 21.07 1.99
C LYS A 303 -2.44 21.61 3.31
N GLN A 304 -1.30 21.10 3.78
CA GLN A 304 -0.63 21.60 4.99
C GLN A 304 -0.19 23.07 4.85
N GLU A 305 0.20 23.48 3.64
CA GLU A 305 0.53 24.89 3.32
C GLU A 305 -0.72 25.74 3.00
N GLY A 306 -1.94 25.21 3.23
CA GLY A 306 -3.19 25.93 2.98
C GLY A 306 -3.55 26.07 1.51
N ILE A 307 -2.92 25.29 0.62
CA ILE A 307 -3.20 25.33 -0.82
C ILE A 307 -4.38 24.44 -1.13
N GLU A 308 -5.41 25.01 -1.75
CA GLU A 308 -6.59 24.31 -2.19
C GLU A 308 -6.28 23.37 -3.38
N ILE A 309 -6.78 22.14 -3.33
CA ILE A 309 -6.61 21.15 -4.40
C ILE A 309 -7.72 21.33 -5.46
N THR A 310 -7.60 22.41 -6.24
CA THR A 310 -8.54 22.72 -7.33
C THR A 310 -8.41 21.72 -8.48
N ASP A 311 -9.39 21.70 -9.39
CA ASP A 311 -9.35 20.82 -10.57
C ASP A 311 -8.12 21.06 -11.46
N ILE A 312 -7.62 22.29 -11.51
CA ILE A 312 -6.38 22.62 -12.23
C ILE A 312 -5.18 21.96 -11.56
N VAL A 313 -5.10 22.00 -10.22
CA VAL A 313 -4.05 21.34 -9.43
C VAL A 313 -4.12 19.83 -9.63
N LYS A 314 -5.33 19.25 -9.57
CA LYS A 314 -5.55 17.81 -9.83
C LYS A 314 -5.06 17.39 -11.21
N GLN A 315 -5.42 18.13 -12.24
CA GLN A 315 -4.98 17.85 -13.62
C GLN A 315 -3.46 17.91 -13.77
N ARG A 316 -2.79 18.87 -13.15
CA ARG A 316 -1.33 19.00 -13.20
C ARG A 316 -0.62 17.86 -12.51
N ILE A 317 -1.10 17.49 -11.32
CA ILE A 317 -0.57 16.34 -10.56
C ILE A 317 -0.80 15.04 -11.33
N ALA A 318 -1.99 14.82 -11.91
CA ALA A 318 -2.29 13.62 -12.69
C ALA A 318 -1.47 13.54 -13.99
N ALA A 319 -1.22 14.68 -14.66
CA ALA A 319 -0.45 14.73 -15.89
C ALA A 319 1.04 14.38 -15.71
N TRP A 320 1.55 14.37 -14.48
CA TRP A 320 2.92 13.94 -14.19
C TRP A 320 3.18 12.47 -14.58
N GLU A 321 2.22 11.58 -14.36
CA GLU A 321 2.41 10.15 -14.65
C GLU A 321 2.53 9.87 -16.16
N THR A 322 1.88 10.68 -16.98
CA THR A 322 1.94 10.55 -18.45
C THR A 322 3.26 11.04 -19.06
N ARG A 323 4.10 11.72 -18.29
CA ARG A 323 5.41 12.22 -18.71
C ARG A 323 6.58 11.31 -18.37
N ARG A 324 6.31 10.10 -17.83
CA ARG A 324 7.35 9.09 -17.63
C ARG A 324 7.81 8.62 -19.00
N GLU A 325 9.02 8.99 -19.40
CA GLU A 325 9.75 8.25 -20.41
C GLU A 325 10.06 6.83 -19.87
N PRO A 326 10.05 5.83 -20.76
CA PRO A 326 10.17 4.42 -20.40
C PRO A 326 11.50 4.06 -19.75
#